data_c47cfe19441e69d72b55281d1bbddf97
#
_entry.id   c47cfe19441e69d72b55281d1bbddf97
#
_cell.length_a   1.000
_cell.length_b   1.000
_cell.length_c   1.000
_cell.angle_alpha   90.00
_cell.angle_beta   90.00
_cell.angle_gamma   90.00
#
_symmetry.space_group_name_H-M   'P 1'
#
loop_
_entity.id
_entity.type
_entity.pdbx_description
1 polymer ?
#
loop_
_entity_poly.entity_id
_entity_poly.type
_entity_poly.pdbx_seq_one_letter_code
_entity_poly.pdbx_strand_id
1 'polypeptide(L)' 'MAVAKKCEQCGRVDMRTTWPNEKDAAKDPVFDRWTCPNCAWTEFDLVEAEAEPATR' A
#
# COMPACT_ATOMS: atom_id res chain seq x y z
N MET A 1 -2.08 -3.89 12.89
CA MET A 1 -1.28 -4.36 11.76
C MET A 1 -1.30 -3.32 10.66
N ALA A 2 -0.16 -3.13 10.03
CA ALA A 2 -0.06 -2.13 8.99
C ALA A 2 -0.67 -2.64 7.69
N VAL A 3 -1.11 -1.71 6.86
CA VAL A 3 -1.64 -2.04 5.54
C VAL A 3 -0.90 -1.22 4.50
N ALA A 4 -0.84 -1.74 3.30
CA ALA A 4 -0.20 -1.07 2.18
C ALA A 4 -1.00 -1.34 0.92
N LYS A 5 -0.70 -0.58 -0.12
CA LYS A 5 -1.37 -0.76 -1.41
C LYS A 5 -0.62 -1.81 -2.22
N LYS A 6 -1.36 -2.70 -2.82
CA LYS A 6 -0.81 -3.73 -3.69
C LYS A 6 -1.33 -3.52 -5.09
N CYS A 7 -0.43 -3.49 -6.06
CA CYS A 7 -0.83 -3.34 -7.45
C CYS A 7 -1.69 -4.52 -7.88
N GLU A 8 -2.84 -4.20 -8.44
CA GLU A 8 -3.78 -5.21 -8.89
C GLU A 8 -3.24 -5.96 -10.11
N GLN A 9 -2.40 -5.33 -10.89
CA GLN A 9 -1.92 -5.91 -12.14
C GLN A 9 -0.64 -6.71 -11.95
N CYS A 10 0.38 -6.12 -11.34
CA CYS A 10 1.67 -6.83 -11.23
C CYS A 10 1.86 -7.53 -9.89
N GLY A 11 1.01 -7.25 -8.92
CA GLY A 11 1.08 -7.91 -7.62
C GLY A 11 2.10 -7.35 -6.66
N ARG A 12 2.78 -6.27 -7.01
CA ARG A 12 3.74 -5.67 -6.12
C ARG A 12 3.07 -4.89 -5.01
N VAL A 13 3.59 -5.03 -3.81
CA VAL A 13 3.12 -4.25 -2.68
C VAL A 13 3.98 -3.00 -2.56
N ASP A 14 3.33 -1.84 -2.52
CA ASP A 14 4.02 -0.57 -2.42
C ASP A 14 4.27 -0.27 -0.94
N MET A 15 5.52 -0.44 -0.51
CA MET A 15 5.89 -0.22 0.87
C MET A 15 6.35 1.19 1.17
N ARG A 16 6.28 2.09 0.17
CA ARG A 16 6.68 3.48 0.40
C ARG A 16 5.73 4.19 1.35
N THR A 17 4.46 3.79 1.35
CA THR A 17 3.47 4.36 2.23
C THR A 17 2.67 3.24 2.87
N THR A 18 2.66 3.22 4.20
CA THR A 18 1.87 2.25 4.93
C THR A 18 1.06 2.98 6.00
N TRP A 19 0.01 2.35 6.46
CA TRP A 19 -0.84 2.91 7.50
C TRP A 19 -1.01 1.86 8.58
N PRO A 20 -1.24 2.28 9.83
CA PRO A 20 -1.41 1.30 10.92
C PRO A 20 -2.66 0.46 10.78
N ASN A 21 -3.66 0.94 10.05
CA ASN A 21 -4.88 0.17 9.82
C ASN A 21 -5.63 0.76 8.61
N GLU A 22 -6.69 0.07 8.21
CA GLU A 22 -7.48 0.50 7.06
C GLU A 22 -8.17 1.83 7.26
N LYS A 23 -8.59 2.10 8.49
CA LYS A 23 -9.27 3.36 8.77
C LYS A 23 -8.36 4.54 8.54
N ASP A 24 -7.12 4.43 8.99
CA ASP A 24 -6.16 5.49 8.79
C ASP A 24 -5.82 5.66 7.31
N ALA A 25 -5.76 4.56 6.58
CA ALA A 25 -5.53 4.63 5.14
C ALA A 25 -6.67 5.40 4.46
N ALA A 26 -7.90 5.12 4.84
CA ALA A 26 -9.06 5.76 4.22
C ALA A 26 -9.13 7.26 4.52
N LYS A 27 -8.48 7.71 5.58
CA LYS A 27 -8.45 9.14 5.92
C LYS A 27 -7.43 9.92 5.12
N ASP A 28 -6.53 9.24 4.47
CA ASP A 28 -5.46 9.91 3.73
C ASP A 28 -6.08 10.60 2.50
N PRO A 29 -5.89 11.92 2.34
CA PRO A 29 -6.49 12.65 1.23
C PRO A 29 -5.99 12.19 -0.14
N VAL A 30 -4.85 11.54 -0.19
CA VAL A 30 -4.32 11.03 -1.45
C VAL A 30 -4.47 9.52 -1.57
N PHE A 31 -5.34 8.94 -0.75
CA PHE A 31 -5.55 7.50 -0.76
C PHE A 31 -5.93 6.99 -2.15
N ASP A 32 -6.80 7.73 -2.84
CA ASP A 32 -7.25 7.34 -4.17
C ASP A 32 -6.26 7.67 -5.28
N ARG A 33 -5.22 8.42 -4.96
CA ARG A 33 -4.25 8.85 -5.95
C ARG A 33 -3.00 8.01 -5.81
N TRP A 34 -2.94 6.97 -6.59
CA TRP A 34 -1.82 6.06 -6.50
C TRP A 34 -1.45 5.56 -7.87
N THR A 35 -0.16 5.39 -8.08
CA THR A 35 0.38 4.83 -9.31
C THR A 35 1.43 3.81 -8.93
N CYS A 36 1.33 2.63 -9.49
CA CYS A 36 2.29 1.57 -9.22
C CYS A 36 3.69 2.01 -9.67
N PRO A 37 4.68 1.95 -8.81
CA PRO A 37 6.04 2.35 -9.18
C PRO A 37 6.69 1.39 -10.17
N ASN A 38 6.11 0.23 -10.37
CA ASN A 38 6.67 -0.77 -11.26
C ASN A 38 6.05 -0.75 -12.65
N CYS A 39 4.71 -0.72 -12.73
CA CYS A 39 4.02 -0.82 -14.01
C CYS A 39 3.11 0.37 -14.31
N ALA A 40 3.08 1.35 -13.44
CA ALA A 40 2.26 2.55 -13.60
C ALA A 40 0.75 2.26 -13.59
N TRP A 41 0.35 1.14 -13.02
CA TRP A 41 -1.07 0.81 -12.86
C TRP A 41 -1.66 1.67 -11.77
N THR A 42 -2.93 2.02 -11.89
CA THR A 42 -3.56 2.95 -10.94
C THR A 42 -4.57 2.29 -10.00
N GLU A 43 -4.84 1.01 -10.20
CA GLU A 43 -5.75 0.27 -9.33
C GLU A 43 -4.96 -0.53 -8.31
N PHE A 44 -5.52 -0.65 -7.13
CA PHE A 44 -4.79 -1.32 -6.05
C PHE A 44 -5.77 -1.99 -5.09
N ASP A 45 -5.23 -2.91 -4.29
CA ASP A 45 -5.93 -3.50 -3.16
C ASP A 45 -5.15 -3.20 -1.90
N LEU A 46 -5.86 -3.07 -0.78
CA LEU A 46 -5.19 -2.95 0.50
C LEU A 46 -4.88 -4.34 1.03
N VAL A 47 -3.63 -4.53 1.42
CA VAL A 47 -3.19 -5.82 1.96
C VAL A 47 -2.39 -5.57 3.22
N GLU A 48 -2.20 -6.60 4.02
CA GLU A 48 -1.35 -6.52 5.19
C GLU A 48 0.08 -6.24 4.77
N ALA A 49 0.65 -5.19 5.34
CA ALA A 49 2.04 -4.85 5.08
C ALA A 49 2.90 -5.50 6.15
N GLU A 50 3.76 -6.40 5.76
CA GLU A 50 4.71 -7.04 6.67
C GLU A 50 5.90 -6.13 6.77
N ALA A 51 5.78 -5.20 7.59
CA ALA A 51 6.90 -4.31 7.73
C ALA A 51 8.06 -5.04 8.32
N GLU A 52 8.54 -5.48 8.48
CA GLU A 52 9.45 -5.80 8.97
C GLU A 52 10.22 -5.76 9.25
N PRO A 53 10.44 -5.81 9.42
CA PRO A 53 11.06 -5.68 9.76
C PRO A 53 12.04 -5.79 10.22
N ALA A 54 12.40 -5.67 10.31
CA ALA A 54 13.17 -5.75 10.62
C ALA A 54 13.94 -5.89 11.23
N THR A 55 14.03 -5.94 11.46
CA THR A 55 14.54 -6.02 11.88
C THR A 55 15.23 -6.41 12.39
N ARG A 56 15.41 -6.67 12.62
CA ARG A 56 15.84 -6.86 13.02
C ARG A 56 16.39 -7.02 13.20
#